data_4b56a6e870b8aa27fc09359569b0dd57
#
_entry.id   4b56a6e870b8aa27fc09359569b0dd57
#
_cell.length_a   1.000
_cell.length_b   1.000
_cell.length_c   1.000
_cell.angle_alpha   90.00
_cell.angle_beta   90.00
_cell.angle_gamma   90.00
#
_symmetry.space_group_name_H-M   'P 1'
#
loop_
_entity.id
_entity.type
_entity.pdbx_description
1 polymer ?
#
loop_
_entity_poly.entity_id
_entity_poly.type
_entity_poly.pdbx_seq_one_letter_code
_entity_poly.pdbx_strand_id
1 'polypeptide(L)'
;MKITKSIFGKEGNDIEKFNELDLDERSIVFYSESSVILYPYVEEIIRELQNRDQKVCYLTSSKDDPILKNKNKNIRVFYIGDSEIEKMNFFLRLKAKMLIMTMPDLGSYHIKRSKEFPVHYIYTFHSMNSTHMEFQKGAFDEFDSIFCVGPYQVQELRATEQLYNLKRKNLVECGYGLLDKLIKLRSSFPEKKKLLKNNKKNILIAPSWGKQNLLESMGIELVKILLDAGYHVTVRPHPMTSKKSPKTIKQIKERFEKNPDFLLDTNTSSFEQLFSSYALITDWSGIGYEYAFVCERPVIYVDVPKKSHNKEYEKIGLVPFEISIRDKIGEIVPVQNIETIPERIEFLYSHGNNFENKIQKIRNDAIFNIGESGKVTASEIIRIISEKA
;
A
#
# COMPACT_ATOMS: atom_id res chain seq x y z
N MET A 1 23.62 -44.35 3.79
CA MET A 1 24.59 -43.24 3.97
C MET A 1 23.84 -42.06 4.51
N LYS A 2 23.85 -41.86 5.82
CA LYS A 2 23.14 -40.82 6.57
C LYS A 2 24.12 -39.67 6.84
N ILE A 3 24.19 -38.69 5.99
CA ILE A 3 24.85 -37.41 6.29
C ILE A 3 24.15 -36.32 5.45
N THR A 4 23.10 -35.72 5.98
CA THR A 4 22.59 -34.37 5.62
C THR A 4 21.42 -33.99 6.53
N LYS A 5 21.55 -34.20 7.82
CA LYS A 5 20.59 -33.69 8.82
C LYS A 5 21.33 -32.84 9.85
N SER A 6 21.92 -31.70 9.48
CA SER A 6 22.47 -30.80 10.52
C SER A 6 23.18 -29.56 10.00
N ILE A 7 22.61 -28.83 9.06
CA ILE A 7 23.11 -27.47 8.76
C ILE A 7 21.97 -26.39 8.75
N PHE A 8 20.72 -26.79 8.67
CA PHE A 8 19.57 -25.88 8.61
C PHE A 8 18.59 -26.22 9.73
N GLY A 9 18.62 -25.48 10.83
CA GLY A 9 17.63 -25.65 11.86
C GLY A 9 18.01 -25.09 13.21
N LYS A 10 17.85 -23.79 13.38
CA LYS A 10 17.61 -23.19 14.70
C LYS A 10 16.55 -22.09 14.56
N GLU A 11 15.41 -22.41 15.21
CA GLU A 11 14.14 -21.71 15.27
C GLU A 11 13.27 -21.83 14.00
N GLY A 12 12.47 -22.85 14.01
CA GLY A 12 11.38 -23.35 13.22
C GLY A 12 10.76 -22.38 12.21
N ASN A 13 11.11 -22.54 10.93
CA ASN A 13 10.21 -22.13 9.86
C ASN A 13 9.21 -23.27 9.55
N ASP A 14 8.10 -22.95 8.90
CA ASP A 14 7.04 -23.90 8.56
C ASP A 14 7.16 -24.44 7.12
N ILE A 15 8.32 -24.35 6.48
CA ILE A 15 8.53 -24.78 5.09
C ILE A 15 8.23 -26.29 4.91
N GLU A 16 8.66 -27.14 5.83
CA GLU A 16 8.37 -28.57 5.78
C GLU A 16 6.87 -28.82 5.86
N LYS A 17 6.18 -28.20 6.81
CA LYS A 17 4.71 -28.31 6.96
C LYS A 17 3.95 -27.85 5.71
N PHE A 18 4.40 -26.77 5.06
CA PHE A 18 3.82 -26.33 3.80
C PHE A 18 4.04 -27.36 2.68
N ASN A 19 5.24 -27.94 2.60
CA ASN A 19 5.58 -28.92 1.57
C ASN A 19 4.85 -30.26 1.73
N GLU A 20 4.40 -30.59 2.95
CA GLU A 20 3.61 -31.79 3.25
C GLU A 20 2.15 -31.68 2.78
N LEU A 21 1.66 -30.46 2.45
CA LEU A 21 0.32 -30.28 1.95
C LEU A 21 0.15 -30.86 0.54
N ASP A 22 -1.04 -31.37 0.24
CA ASP A 22 -1.43 -31.75 -1.10
C ASP A 22 -1.47 -30.51 -2.02
N LEU A 23 -1.31 -30.72 -3.34
CA LEU A 23 -1.29 -29.63 -4.31
C LEU A 23 -2.60 -28.81 -4.30
N ASP A 24 -3.74 -29.46 -4.07
CA ASP A 24 -5.03 -28.78 -3.99
C ASP A 24 -5.15 -27.90 -2.75
N GLU A 25 -4.48 -28.26 -1.65
CA GLU A 25 -4.46 -27.45 -0.44
C GLU A 25 -3.58 -26.21 -0.55
N ARG A 26 -2.58 -26.23 -1.43
CA ARG A 26 -1.68 -25.11 -1.76
C ARG A 26 -1.89 -24.55 -3.16
N SER A 27 -3.11 -24.67 -3.67
CA SER A 27 -3.46 -24.14 -5.00
C SER A 27 -3.34 -22.62 -5.05
N ILE A 28 -3.85 -21.91 -4.04
CA ILE A 28 -3.82 -20.45 -3.92
C ILE A 28 -2.88 -20.08 -2.79
N VAL A 29 -1.77 -19.44 -3.13
CA VAL A 29 -0.75 -19.02 -2.18
C VAL A 29 -0.60 -17.50 -2.23
N PHE A 30 -0.75 -16.83 -1.10
CA PHE A 30 -0.38 -15.43 -0.90
C PHE A 30 0.97 -15.36 -0.22
N TYR A 31 1.83 -14.46 -0.66
CA TYR A 31 3.14 -14.25 -0.05
C TYR A 31 3.33 -12.80 0.41
N SER A 32 3.70 -12.65 1.67
CA SER A 32 3.98 -11.39 2.35
C SER A 32 5.47 -11.28 2.70
N GLU A 33 6.10 -10.22 2.20
CA GLU A 33 7.48 -9.89 2.55
C GLU A 33 7.50 -8.99 3.80
N SER A 34 8.60 -9.04 4.58
CA SER A 34 8.77 -8.25 5.79
C SER A 34 8.77 -6.72 5.56
N SER A 35 9.05 -6.29 4.32
CA SER A 35 9.05 -4.87 3.95
C SER A 35 7.65 -4.27 3.82
N VAL A 36 6.68 -5.07 3.34
CA VAL A 36 5.27 -4.69 3.17
C VAL A 36 4.40 -5.87 3.55
N ILE A 37 3.66 -5.74 4.65
CA ILE A 37 2.70 -6.75 5.10
C ILE A 37 1.51 -6.76 4.11
N LEU A 38 1.32 -7.88 3.42
CA LEU A 38 0.32 -8.02 2.35
C LEU A 38 -1.13 -8.07 2.87
N TYR A 39 -1.35 -8.68 4.04
CA TYR A 39 -2.68 -9.04 4.53
C TYR A 39 -3.72 -7.90 4.48
N PRO A 40 -3.42 -6.65 4.87
CA PRO A 40 -4.41 -5.56 4.84
C PRO A 40 -4.98 -5.28 3.43
N TYR A 41 -4.23 -5.59 2.39
CA TYR A 41 -4.60 -5.33 0.99
C TYR A 41 -5.39 -6.48 0.37
N VAL A 42 -5.27 -7.69 0.90
CA VAL A 42 -5.87 -8.91 0.35
C VAL A 42 -6.91 -9.57 1.28
N GLU A 43 -7.16 -9.00 2.45
CA GLU A 43 -8.09 -9.55 3.45
C GLU A 43 -9.47 -9.84 2.86
N GLU A 44 -10.04 -8.90 2.11
CA GLU A 44 -11.34 -9.05 1.47
C GLU A 44 -11.32 -10.15 0.39
N ILE A 45 -10.24 -10.24 -0.37
CA ILE A 45 -10.05 -11.28 -1.40
C ILE A 45 -10.03 -12.65 -0.73
N ILE A 46 -9.23 -12.80 0.33
CA ILE A 46 -9.11 -14.05 1.08
C ILE A 46 -10.45 -14.46 1.68
N ARG A 47 -11.19 -13.51 2.25
CA ARG A 47 -12.54 -13.76 2.80
C ARG A 47 -13.50 -14.24 1.73
N GLU A 48 -13.51 -13.63 0.55
CA GLU A 48 -14.36 -14.03 -0.57
C GLU A 48 -13.99 -15.40 -1.13
N LEU A 49 -12.70 -15.74 -1.18
CA LEU A 49 -12.25 -17.09 -1.55
C LEU A 49 -12.73 -18.13 -0.56
N GLN A 50 -12.66 -17.84 0.75
CA GLN A 50 -13.13 -18.72 1.80
C GLN A 50 -14.65 -18.92 1.78
N ASN A 51 -15.42 -17.87 1.51
CA ASN A 51 -16.88 -17.94 1.34
C ASN A 51 -17.30 -18.85 0.17
N ARG A 52 -16.35 -19.17 -0.73
CA ARG A 52 -16.52 -20.06 -1.88
C ARG A 52 -15.76 -21.39 -1.73
N ASP A 53 -15.48 -21.77 -0.49
CA ASP A 53 -14.81 -23.01 -0.10
C ASP A 53 -13.40 -23.21 -0.72
N GLN A 54 -12.75 -22.10 -1.12
CA GLN A 54 -11.38 -22.17 -1.63
C GLN A 54 -10.37 -22.28 -0.49
N LYS A 55 -9.44 -23.21 -0.62
CA LYS A 55 -8.31 -23.36 0.31
C LYS A 55 -7.23 -22.33 0.01
N VAL A 56 -6.83 -21.59 1.02
CA VAL A 56 -5.85 -20.51 0.90
C VAL A 56 -4.68 -20.75 1.84
N CYS A 57 -3.47 -20.70 1.30
CA CYS A 57 -2.24 -20.62 2.06
C CYS A 57 -1.71 -19.19 2.08
N TYR A 58 -1.21 -18.77 3.23
CA TYR A 58 -0.54 -17.48 3.39
C TYR A 58 0.86 -17.70 3.91
N LEU A 59 1.85 -17.35 3.13
CA LEU A 59 3.25 -17.41 3.48
C LEU A 59 3.72 -16.04 3.94
N THR A 60 4.49 -15.97 5.01
CA THR A 60 5.10 -14.73 5.46
C THR A 60 6.57 -14.94 5.83
N SER A 61 7.41 -13.96 5.50
CA SER A 61 8.80 -13.89 5.95
C SER A 61 8.99 -12.92 7.13
N SER A 62 7.90 -12.37 7.69
CA SER A 62 7.93 -11.49 8.86
C SER A 62 7.41 -12.22 10.11
N LYS A 63 8.23 -12.28 11.16
CA LYS A 63 7.80 -12.79 12.49
C LYS A 63 6.76 -11.89 13.14
N ASP A 64 6.70 -10.62 12.72
CA ASP A 64 5.79 -9.61 13.24
C ASP A 64 4.49 -9.50 12.43
N ASP A 65 4.30 -10.35 11.40
CA ASP A 65 3.08 -10.34 10.61
C ASP A 65 1.87 -10.67 11.51
N PRO A 66 0.90 -9.76 11.65
CA PRO A 66 -0.26 -9.95 12.54
C PRO A 66 -1.06 -11.22 12.23
N ILE A 67 -1.02 -11.70 11.00
CA ILE A 67 -1.75 -12.90 10.56
C ILE A 67 -1.24 -14.18 11.24
N LEU A 68 0.00 -14.21 11.70
CA LEU A 68 0.54 -15.35 12.47
C LEU A 68 -0.21 -15.59 13.78
N LYS A 69 -0.88 -14.55 14.30
CA LYS A 69 -1.74 -14.62 15.51
C LYS A 69 -3.20 -14.90 15.17
N ASN A 70 -3.53 -15.03 13.88
CA ASN A 70 -4.90 -15.25 13.43
C ASN A 70 -5.35 -16.67 13.78
N LYS A 71 -6.47 -16.77 14.51
CA LYS A 71 -7.08 -18.04 14.89
C LYS A 71 -8.08 -18.57 13.85
N ASN A 72 -8.22 -17.92 12.70
CA ASN A 72 -9.13 -18.37 11.65
C ASN A 72 -8.58 -19.65 11.01
N LYS A 73 -9.23 -20.78 11.28
CA LYS A 73 -8.82 -22.13 10.81
C LYS A 73 -8.89 -22.29 9.27
N ASN A 74 -9.54 -21.37 8.59
CA ASN A 74 -9.72 -21.46 7.14
C ASN A 74 -8.55 -20.84 6.35
N ILE A 75 -7.62 -20.13 7.02
CA ILE A 75 -6.36 -19.67 6.42
C ILE A 75 -5.23 -20.48 7.03
N ARG A 76 -4.48 -21.15 6.19
CA ARG A 76 -3.25 -21.83 6.61
C ARG A 76 -2.10 -20.86 6.49
N VAL A 77 -1.55 -20.45 7.62
CA VAL A 77 -0.46 -19.47 7.69
C VAL A 77 0.84 -20.17 8.00
N PHE A 78 1.91 -19.82 7.26
CA PHE A 78 3.23 -20.42 7.38
C PHE A 78 4.29 -19.33 7.44
N TYR A 79 5.15 -19.38 8.45
CA TYR A 79 6.36 -18.56 8.51
C TYR A 79 7.49 -19.28 7.77
N ILE A 80 8.01 -18.68 6.69
CA ILE A 80 9.05 -19.31 5.85
C ILE A 80 10.48 -18.82 6.14
N GLY A 81 10.67 -18.07 7.23
CA GLY A 81 11.98 -17.52 7.59
C GLY A 81 12.26 -16.18 6.90
N ASP A 82 13.31 -15.50 7.36
CA ASP A 82 13.77 -14.21 6.86
C ASP A 82 15.10 -14.29 6.08
N SER A 83 15.75 -15.45 6.09
CA SER A 83 16.97 -15.71 5.33
C SER A 83 16.74 -15.63 3.82
N GLU A 84 17.47 -14.77 3.13
CA GLU A 84 17.36 -14.61 1.66
C GLU A 84 17.71 -15.90 0.91
N ILE A 85 18.70 -16.68 1.41
CA ILE A 85 19.11 -17.96 0.80
C ILE A 85 18.00 -19.01 0.96
N GLU A 86 17.40 -19.12 2.14
CA GLU A 86 16.32 -20.06 2.38
C GLU A 86 15.08 -19.71 1.56
N LYS A 87 14.70 -18.44 1.51
CA LYS A 87 13.62 -17.95 0.67
C LYS A 87 13.87 -18.26 -0.81
N MET A 88 15.07 -17.97 -1.32
CA MET A 88 15.43 -18.28 -2.70
C MET A 88 15.29 -19.77 -3.00
N ASN A 89 15.82 -20.65 -2.16
CA ASN A 89 15.72 -22.09 -2.32
C ASN A 89 14.26 -22.58 -2.26
N PHE A 90 13.46 -22.01 -1.36
CA PHE A 90 12.03 -22.31 -1.25
C PHE A 90 11.28 -21.94 -2.55
N PHE A 91 11.45 -20.70 -3.05
CA PHE A 91 10.75 -20.27 -4.26
C PHE A 91 11.19 -21.03 -5.51
N LEU A 92 12.47 -21.38 -5.64
CA LEU A 92 12.95 -22.22 -6.76
C LEU A 92 12.29 -23.60 -6.81
N ARG A 93 11.78 -24.09 -5.71
CA ARG A 93 11.13 -25.41 -5.56
C ARG A 93 9.65 -25.33 -5.25
N LEU A 94 9.08 -24.14 -5.25
CA LEU A 94 7.67 -23.92 -4.89
C LEU A 94 6.76 -24.76 -5.78
N LYS A 95 5.91 -25.59 -5.17
CA LYS A 95 4.85 -26.34 -5.83
C LYS A 95 3.49 -25.77 -5.41
N ALA A 96 2.93 -24.92 -6.22
CA ALA A 96 1.62 -24.28 -6.05
C ALA A 96 1.02 -24.01 -7.42
N LYS A 97 -0.30 -23.93 -7.56
CA LYS A 97 -0.91 -23.57 -8.84
C LYS A 97 -0.72 -22.08 -9.12
N MET A 98 -0.80 -21.23 -8.07
CA MET A 98 -0.51 -19.80 -8.20
C MET A 98 0.15 -19.21 -6.95
N LEU A 99 0.90 -18.12 -7.18
CA LEU A 99 1.48 -17.28 -6.13
C LEU A 99 1.07 -15.82 -6.36
N ILE A 100 0.44 -15.22 -5.35
CA ILE A 100 -0.03 -13.83 -5.36
C ILE A 100 0.83 -13.04 -4.37
N MET A 101 1.43 -11.95 -4.81
CA MET A 101 2.30 -11.12 -3.98
C MET A 101 2.32 -9.66 -4.41
N THR A 102 2.81 -8.80 -3.52
CA THR A 102 2.99 -7.36 -3.77
C THR A 102 4.47 -6.95 -3.92
N MET A 103 5.37 -7.94 -3.96
CA MET A 103 6.79 -7.67 -4.23
C MET A 103 7.02 -7.61 -5.72
N PRO A 104 7.53 -6.47 -6.25
CA PRO A 104 7.95 -6.37 -7.64
C PRO A 104 9.27 -7.13 -7.88
N ASP A 105 9.79 -7.05 -9.09
CA ASP A 105 11.13 -7.57 -9.45
C ASP A 105 11.27 -9.09 -9.29
N LEU A 106 10.17 -9.84 -9.54
CA LEU A 106 10.21 -11.30 -9.59
C LEU A 106 11.34 -11.77 -10.51
N GLY A 107 12.17 -12.67 -10.02
CA GLY A 107 13.30 -13.18 -10.77
C GLY A 107 14.60 -12.40 -10.56
N SER A 108 14.58 -11.17 -10.06
CA SER A 108 15.78 -10.33 -9.91
C SER A 108 16.54 -10.59 -8.62
N TYR A 109 15.82 -10.75 -7.50
CA TYR A 109 16.43 -10.95 -6.18
C TYR A 109 16.21 -12.39 -5.66
N HIS A 110 15.85 -12.53 -4.38
CA HIS A 110 15.66 -13.82 -3.74
C HIS A 110 14.35 -14.53 -4.12
N ILE A 111 13.36 -13.81 -4.63
CA ILE A 111 12.11 -14.43 -5.12
C ILE A 111 12.30 -14.81 -6.57
N LYS A 112 12.45 -16.11 -6.85
CA LYS A 112 12.65 -16.67 -8.18
C LYS A 112 11.42 -17.45 -8.62
N ARG A 113 11.20 -17.54 -9.94
CA ARG A 113 10.18 -18.47 -10.47
C ARG A 113 10.59 -19.90 -10.17
N SER A 114 9.61 -20.74 -9.82
CA SER A 114 9.84 -22.18 -9.59
C SER A 114 10.42 -22.82 -10.85
N LYS A 115 11.41 -23.72 -10.64
CA LYS A 115 11.98 -24.58 -11.68
C LYS A 115 11.37 -25.98 -11.68
N GLU A 116 10.62 -26.33 -10.63
CA GLU A 116 10.06 -27.66 -10.43
C GLU A 116 8.57 -27.74 -10.80
N PHE A 117 7.86 -26.60 -10.82
CA PHE A 117 6.42 -26.58 -11.04
C PHE A 117 5.98 -25.32 -11.81
N PRO A 118 4.97 -25.42 -12.71
CA PRO A 118 4.50 -24.30 -13.53
C PRO A 118 3.56 -23.38 -12.72
N VAL A 119 4.12 -22.69 -11.73
CA VAL A 119 3.37 -21.72 -10.90
C VAL A 119 2.92 -20.53 -11.73
N HIS A 120 1.68 -20.07 -11.56
CA HIS A 120 1.19 -18.84 -12.13
C HIS A 120 1.44 -17.67 -11.14
N TYR A 121 2.24 -16.69 -11.55
CA TYR A 121 2.65 -15.58 -10.71
C TYR A 121 1.76 -14.36 -10.95
N ILE A 122 1.17 -13.86 -9.88
CA ILE A 122 0.26 -12.72 -9.90
C ILE A 122 0.83 -11.60 -9.05
N TYR A 123 0.94 -10.40 -9.64
CA TYR A 123 1.23 -9.19 -8.88
C TYR A 123 -0.08 -8.51 -8.44
N THR A 124 -0.15 -8.09 -7.17
CA THR A 124 -1.22 -7.24 -6.64
C THR A 124 -0.63 -6.00 -5.99
N PHE A 125 -1.29 -4.86 -6.17
CA PHE A 125 -0.77 -3.59 -5.68
C PHE A 125 -1.09 -3.36 -4.20
N HIS A 126 -0.17 -2.71 -3.50
CA HIS A 126 -0.33 -2.20 -2.13
C HIS A 126 -0.46 -0.67 -2.08
N SER A 127 -0.58 -0.02 -3.23
CA SER A 127 -0.82 1.41 -3.39
C SER A 127 -1.55 1.68 -4.70
N MET A 128 -2.13 2.87 -4.83
CA MET A 128 -2.78 3.34 -6.05
C MET A 128 -1.84 4.15 -6.95
N ASN A 129 -0.53 4.01 -6.80
CA ASN A 129 0.47 4.75 -7.58
C ASN A 129 0.55 4.24 -9.03
N SER A 130 1.17 5.05 -9.89
CA SER A 130 1.49 4.65 -11.27
C SER A 130 2.48 3.48 -11.30
N THR A 131 2.41 2.70 -12.36
CA THR A 131 3.28 1.53 -12.53
C THR A 131 4.66 1.90 -13.07
N HIS A 132 4.77 2.98 -13.84
CA HIS A 132 5.99 3.32 -14.56
C HIS A 132 6.86 4.38 -13.86
N MET A 133 6.33 5.17 -12.92
CA MET A 133 7.14 6.12 -12.14
C MET A 133 7.57 5.53 -10.78
N GLU A 134 6.66 4.82 -10.10
CA GLU A 134 6.92 4.24 -8.78
C GLU A 134 7.80 3.00 -8.83
N PHE A 135 7.70 2.19 -9.89
CA PHE A 135 8.43 0.93 -10.00
C PHE A 135 9.57 1.03 -11.02
N GLN A 136 10.66 0.30 -10.76
CA GLN A 136 11.78 0.24 -11.69
C GLN A 136 11.38 -0.43 -13.01
N LYS A 137 12.11 -0.12 -14.07
CA LYS A 137 11.95 -0.82 -15.35
C LYS A 137 12.16 -2.32 -15.17
N GLY A 138 11.25 -3.11 -15.70
CA GLY A 138 11.29 -4.57 -15.60
C GLY A 138 10.62 -5.15 -14.35
N ALA A 139 10.14 -4.31 -13.44
CA ALA A 139 9.54 -4.73 -12.16
C ALA A 139 8.43 -5.78 -12.30
N PHE A 140 7.72 -5.78 -13.43
CA PHE A 140 6.58 -6.67 -13.68
C PHE A 140 6.85 -7.73 -14.74
N ASP A 141 8.04 -7.78 -15.36
CA ASP A 141 8.28 -8.57 -16.58
C ASP A 141 8.05 -10.07 -16.39
N GLU A 142 8.40 -10.60 -15.24
CA GLU A 142 8.29 -12.01 -14.91
C GLU A 142 6.90 -12.45 -14.37
N PHE A 143 5.94 -11.54 -14.22
CA PHE A 143 4.59 -11.89 -13.81
C PHE A 143 3.72 -12.35 -14.98
N ASP A 144 2.84 -13.32 -14.71
CA ASP A 144 1.88 -13.83 -15.70
C ASP A 144 0.60 -12.98 -15.72
N SER A 145 0.15 -12.54 -14.55
CA SER A 145 -1.02 -11.67 -14.38
C SER A 145 -0.72 -10.51 -13.46
N ILE A 146 -1.42 -9.38 -13.67
CA ILE A 146 -1.36 -8.21 -12.80
C ILE A 146 -2.79 -7.80 -12.45
N PHE A 147 -3.08 -7.67 -11.17
CA PHE A 147 -4.34 -7.18 -10.65
C PHE A 147 -4.31 -5.66 -10.60
N CYS A 148 -4.89 -5.01 -11.60
CA CYS A 148 -4.87 -3.56 -11.77
C CYS A 148 -5.90 -2.88 -10.87
N VAL A 149 -5.51 -1.77 -10.25
CA VAL A 149 -6.35 -0.95 -9.38
C VAL A 149 -7.32 -0.10 -10.21
N GLY A 150 -6.86 0.43 -11.33
CA GLY A 150 -7.64 1.34 -12.17
C GLY A 150 -7.17 1.38 -13.62
N PRO A 151 -7.93 2.09 -14.49
CA PRO A 151 -7.67 2.14 -15.93
C PRO A 151 -6.28 2.69 -16.27
N TYR A 152 -5.76 3.63 -15.47
CA TYR A 152 -4.43 4.20 -15.69
C TYR A 152 -3.32 3.15 -15.63
N GLN A 153 -3.39 2.19 -14.67
CA GLN A 153 -2.39 1.12 -14.58
C GLN A 153 -2.45 0.18 -15.80
N VAL A 154 -3.65 -0.12 -16.30
CA VAL A 154 -3.81 -0.91 -17.53
C VAL A 154 -3.16 -0.19 -18.71
N GLN A 155 -3.41 1.11 -18.87
CA GLN A 155 -2.82 1.91 -19.95
C GLN A 155 -1.29 1.98 -19.84
N GLU A 156 -0.76 2.23 -18.66
CA GLU A 156 0.68 2.31 -18.39
C GLU A 156 1.39 0.98 -18.67
N LEU A 157 0.84 -0.14 -18.20
CA LEU A 157 1.39 -1.48 -18.44
C LEU A 157 1.35 -1.85 -19.92
N ARG A 158 0.26 -1.54 -20.65
CA ARG A 158 0.17 -1.76 -22.11
C ARG A 158 1.16 -0.91 -22.88
N ALA A 159 1.33 0.37 -22.50
CA ALA A 159 2.33 1.24 -23.12
C ALA A 159 3.76 0.74 -22.84
N THR A 160 4.02 0.24 -21.62
CA THR A 160 5.31 -0.37 -21.26
C THR A 160 5.59 -1.63 -22.09
N GLU A 161 4.60 -2.52 -22.19
CA GLU A 161 4.72 -3.73 -23.02
C GLU A 161 5.03 -3.39 -24.49
N GLN A 162 4.34 -2.38 -25.03
CA GLN A 162 4.55 -1.94 -26.42
C GLN A 162 5.94 -1.31 -26.59
N LEU A 163 6.34 -0.39 -25.70
CA LEU A 163 7.62 0.33 -25.81
C LEU A 163 8.83 -0.61 -25.77
N TYR A 164 8.77 -1.63 -24.91
CA TYR A 164 9.90 -2.55 -24.69
C TYR A 164 9.72 -3.91 -25.36
N ASN A 165 8.69 -4.07 -26.21
CA ASN A 165 8.37 -5.32 -26.91
C ASN A 165 8.29 -6.52 -25.95
N LEU A 166 7.59 -6.36 -24.84
CA LEU A 166 7.45 -7.39 -23.83
C LEU A 166 6.29 -8.34 -24.13
N LYS A 167 6.37 -9.55 -23.57
CA LYS A 167 5.25 -10.48 -23.59
C LYS A 167 4.02 -9.86 -22.93
N ARG A 168 2.88 -9.97 -23.59
CA ARG A 168 1.60 -9.45 -23.10
C ARG A 168 1.15 -10.23 -21.87
N LYS A 169 0.84 -9.51 -20.77
CA LYS A 169 0.38 -10.08 -19.51
C LYS A 169 -1.14 -10.12 -19.46
N ASN A 170 -1.68 -10.99 -18.60
CA ASN A 170 -3.09 -10.94 -18.27
C ASN A 170 -3.30 -9.78 -17.26
N LEU A 171 -3.88 -8.66 -17.70
CA LEU A 171 -4.22 -7.52 -16.84
C LEU A 171 -5.68 -7.67 -16.43
N VAL A 172 -5.90 -7.75 -15.12
CA VAL A 172 -7.23 -7.96 -14.52
C VAL A 172 -7.70 -6.68 -13.83
N GLU A 173 -8.89 -6.23 -14.15
CA GLU A 173 -9.51 -5.02 -13.61
C GLU A 173 -10.12 -5.32 -12.23
N CYS A 174 -9.28 -5.28 -11.19
CA CYS A 174 -9.65 -5.74 -9.84
C CYS A 174 -10.19 -4.63 -8.93
N GLY A 175 -9.56 -3.45 -8.94
CA GLY A 175 -9.77 -2.42 -7.94
C GLY A 175 -8.79 -2.54 -6.76
N TYR A 176 -9.13 -1.91 -5.62
CA TYR A 176 -8.21 -1.80 -4.50
C TYR A 176 -8.89 -2.16 -3.16
N GLY A 177 -8.62 -3.37 -2.67
CA GLY A 177 -9.30 -3.93 -1.49
C GLY A 177 -9.14 -3.11 -0.21
N LEU A 178 -7.99 -2.45 -0.01
CA LEU A 178 -7.82 -1.57 1.13
C LEU A 178 -8.75 -0.35 1.06
N LEU A 179 -8.97 0.23 -0.14
CA LEU A 179 -9.89 1.35 -0.31
C LEU A 179 -11.32 0.95 0.06
N ASP A 180 -11.79 -0.20 -0.40
CA ASP A 180 -13.13 -0.72 -0.07
C ASP A 180 -13.29 -0.89 1.45
N LYS A 181 -12.29 -1.48 2.08
CA LYS A 181 -12.24 -1.62 3.55
C LYS A 181 -12.29 -0.28 4.26
N LEU A 182 -11.50 0.70 3.82
CA LEU A 182 -11.45 2.03 4.42
C LEU A 182 -12.77 2.80 4.27
N ILE A 183 -13.41 2.74 3.10
CA ILE A 183 -14.72 3.35 2.86
C ILE A 183 -15.76 2.75 3.81
N LYS A 184 -15.78 1.41 3.95
CA LYS A 184 -16.68 0.72 4.87
C LYS A 184 -16.43 1.09 6.34
N LEU A 185 -15.17 1.14 6.77
CA LEU A 185 -14.80 1.58 8.13
C LEU A 185 -15.17 3.04 8.38
N ARG A 186 -14.97 3.90 7.38
CA ARG A 186 -15.30 5.32 7.47
C ARG A 186 -16.80 5.55 7.62
N SER A 187 -17.65 4.81 6.90
CA SER A 187 -19.11 4.93 7.02
C SER A 187 -19.65 4.57 8.41
N SER A 188 -18.94 3.70 9.13
CA SER A 188 -19.29 3.31 10.50
C SER A 188 -18.59 4.16 11.57
N PHE A 189 -17.71 5.09 11.18
CA PHE A 189 -16.96 5.91 12.12
C PHE A 189 -17.84 7.02 12.73
N PRO A 190 -17.91 7.13 14.07
CA PRO A 190 -18.79 8.08 14.72
C PRO A 190 -18.46 9.54 14.38
N GLU A 191 -19.45 10.30 13.92
CA GLU A 191 -19.33 11.74 13.64
C GLU A 191 -18.80 12.55 14.83
N LYS A 192 -19.23 12.19 16.06
CA LYS A 192 -18.81 12.86 17.29
C LYS A 192 -17.31 12.74 17.58
N LYS A 193 -16.62 11.76 17.01
CA LYS A 193 -15.16 11.62 17.15
C LYS A 193 -14.37 12.56 16.21
N LYS A 194 -15.04 13.24 15.28
CA LYS A 194 -14.40 14.20 14.37
C LYS A 194 -13.87 15.47 15.09
N LEU A 195 -14.43 15.80 16.24
CA LEU A 195 -14.00 16.96 17.03
C LEU A 195 -13.21 16.47 18.26
N LEU A 196 -12.00 16.95 18.40
CA LEU A 196 -11.24 16.78 19.63
C LEU A 196 -11.96 17.45 20.80
N LYS A 197 -11.66 16.99 22.03
CA LYS A 197 -12.28 17.48 23.28
C LYS A 197 -12.32 19.01 23.42
N ASN A 198 -11.47 19.74 22.69
CA ASN A 198 -11.30 21.20 22.75
C ASN A 198 -11.89 21.95 21.53
N ASN A 199 -12.74 21.32 20.72
CA ASN A 199 -13.28 21.89 19.47
C ASN A 199 -12.24 22.37 18.45
N LYS A 200 -10.97 21.98 18.60
CA LYS A 200 -9.92 22.31 17.63
C LYS A 200 -9.98 21.40 16.43
N LYS A 201 -9.69 21.94 15.25
CA LYS A 201 -9.56 21.17 14.01
C LYS A 201 -8.26 20.39 14.06
N ASN A 202 -8.31 19.07 13.82
CA ASN A 202 -7.13 18.22 13.77
C ASN A 202 -6.55 18.20 12.35
N ILE A 203 -5.29 18.60 12.20
CA ILE A 203 -4.55 18.52 10.96
C ILE A 203 -3.61 17.31 11.03
N LEU A 204 -3.76 16.41 10.07
CA LEU A 204 -2.89 15.24 9.94
C LEU A 204 -1.76 15.56 8.95
N ILE A 205 -0.52 15.45 9.39
CA ILE A 205 0.68 15.49 8.54
C ILE A 205 1.15 14.05 8.34
N ALA A 206 1.00 13.49 7.13
CA ALA A 206 1.37 12.11 6.83
C ALA A 206 2.10 12.02 5.48
N PRO A 207 3.38 12.39 5.43
CA PRO A 207 4.14 12.43 4.19
C PRO A 207 4.78 11.08 3.82
N SER A 208 5.39 11.03 2.64
CA SER A 208 6.30 9.97 2.23
C SER A 208 7.64 10.07 2.99
N TRP A 209 8.63 9.28 2.60
CA TRP A 209 9.93 9.22 3.27
C TRP A 209 11.09 9.53 2.31
N GLY A 210 12.19 10.07 2.84
CA GLY A 210 13.41 10.40 2.10
C GLY A 210 13.97 11.76 2.47
N LYS A 211 15.26 11.98 2.22
CA LYS A 211 16.01 13.17 2.70
C LYS A 211 15.43 14.53 2.27
N GLN A 212 14.75 14.58 1.14
CA GLN A 212 14.16 15.80 0.58
C GLN A 212 12.64 15.86 0.76
N ASN A 213 12.05 14.93 1.50
CA ASN A 213 10.63 14.87 1.72
C ASN A 213 10.19 15.80 2.86
N LEU A 214 8.90 15.96 3.02
CA LEU A 214 8.29 16.99 3.85
C LEU A 214 8.77 17.00 5.31
N LEU A 215 8.82 15.85 6.00
CA LEU A 215 9.25 15.83 7.41
C LEU A 215 10.74 16.11 7.57
N GLU A 216 11.56 15.53 6.70
CA GLU A 216 13.01 15.65 6.76
C GLU A 216 13.50 17.06 6.37
N SER A 217 12.75 17.79 5.52
CA SER A 217 13.13 19.11 5.04
C SER A 217 12.55 20.26 5.85
N MET A 218 11.26 20.18 6.22
CA MET A 218 10.55 21.30 6.86
C MET A 218 9.52 20.89 7.93
N GLY A 219 9.59 19.65 8.42
CA GLY A 219 8.58 19.13 9.36
C GLY A 219 8.42 19.98 10.62
N ILE A 220 9.53 20.48 11.19
CA ILE A 220 9.50 21.33 12.40
C ILE A 220 8.81 22.66 12.12
N GLU A 221 9.12 23.30 10.99
CA GLU A 221 8.56 24.59 10.60
C GLU A 221 7.05 24.47 10.32
N LEU A 222 6.65 23.45 9.56
CA LEU A 222 5.25 23.20 9.24
C LEU A 222 4.42 22.93 10.50
N VAL A 223 4.91 22.08 11.42
CA VAL A 223 4.22 21.82 12.69
C VAL A 223 4.06 23.11 13.50
N LYS A 224 5.11 23.95 13.56
CA LYS A 224 5.05 25.23 14.25
C LYS A 224 3.99 26.16 13.67
N ILE A 225 3.96 26.34 12.33
CA ILE A 225 3.00 27.20 11.62
C ILE A 225 1.56 26.75 11.97
N LEU A 226 1.27 25.46 11.95
CA LEU A 226 -0.07 24.96 12.22
C LEU A 226 -0.48 25.09 13.70
N LEU A 227 0.44 24.86 14.64
CA LEU A 227 0.19 25.07 16.06
C LEU A 227 -0.05 26.54 16.37
N ASP A 228 0.74 27.45 15.78
CA ASP A 228 0.59 28.91 15.95
C ASP A 228 -0.75 29.41 15.35
N ALA A 229 -1.26 28.74 14.30
CA ALA A 229 -2.58 28.99 13.73
C ALA A 229 -3.74 28.39 14.58
N GLY A 230 -3.45 27.73 15.69
CA GLY A 230 -4.45 27.23 16.63
C GLY A 230 -5.00 25.82 16.34
N TYR A 231 -4.43 25.09 15.40
CA TYR A 231 -4.82 23.72 15.11
C TYR A 231 -4.30 22.72 16.15
N HIS A 232 -4.97 21.57 16.24
CA HIS A 232 -4.35 20.37 16.79
C HIS A 232 -3.58 19.67 15.65
N VAL A 233 -2.33 19.32 15.89
CA VAL A 233 -1.45 18.78 14.85
C VAL A 233 -1.05 17.35 15.18
N THR A 234 -1.46 16.42 14.32
CA THR A 234 -1.02 15.03 14.39
C THR A 234 0.03 14.78 13.31
N VAL A 235 1.22 14.35 13.71
CA VAL A 235 2.27 13.92 12.78
C VAL A 235 2.32 12.41 12.75
N ARG A 236 2.09 11.81 11.57
CA ARG A 236 2.23 10.37 11.32
C ARG A 236 3.39 10.13 10.34
N PRO A 237 4.59 9.83 10.84
CA PRO A 237 5.74 9.53 9.99
C PRO A 237 5.50 8.24 9.20
N HIS A 238 6.03 8.19 7.98
CA HIS A 238 6.09 6.93 7.25
C HIS A 238 6.96 5.90 8.00
N PRO A 239 6.64 4.60 8.02
CA PRO A 239 7.46 3.57 8.71
C PRO A 239 8.95 3.60 8.33
N MET A 240 9.25 3.92 7.06
CA MET A 240 10.63 4.04 6.59
C MET A 240 11.35 5.29 7.14
N THR A 241 10.64 6.38 7.44
CA THR A 241 11.21 7.55 8.14
C THR A 241 11.66 7.14 9.54
N SER A 242 10.84 6.33 10.25
CA SER A 242 11.21 5.80 11.57
C SER A 242 12.47 4.93 11.53
N LYS A 243 12.66 4.17 10.45
CA LYS A 243 13.84 3.29 10.27
C LYS A 243 15.08 4.04 9.79
N LYS A 244 14.96 4.96 8.81
CA LYS A 244 16.08 5.59 8.11
C LYS A 244 16.42 6.99 8.61
N SER A 245 15.46 7.71 9.20
CA SER A 245 15.61 9.08 9.69
C SER A 245 15.11 9.26 11.14
N PRO A 246 15.46 8.36 12.10
CA PRO A 246 14.94 8.41 13.46
C PRO A 246 15.27 9.72 14.19
N LYS A 247 16.35 10.39 13.80
CA LYS A 247 16.75 11.70 14.35
C LYS A 247 15.70 12.77 14.06
N THR A 248 15.15 12.81 12.85
CA THR A 248 14.09 13.77 12.47
C THR A 248 12.86 13.62 13.36
N ILE A 249 12.42 12.38 13.57
CA ILE A 249 11.26 12.10 14.43
C ILE A 249 11.55 12.51 15.88
N LYS A 250 12.74 12.19 16.37
CA LYS A 250 13.18 12.58 17.72
C LYS A 250 13.16 14.10 17.90
N GLN A 251 13.70 14.86 16.95
CA GLN A 251 13.72 16.33 16.98
C GLN A 251 12.30 16.93 16.99
N ILE A 252 11.40 16.44 16.14
CA ILE A 252 10.00 16.88 16.12
C ILE A 252 9.33 16.57 17.48
N LYS A 253 9.52 15.35 18.00
CA LYS A 253 8.98 14.94 19.29
C LYS A 253 9.48 15.85 20.41
N GLU A 254 10.79 15.98 20.59
CA GLU A 254 11.40 16.78 21.66
C GLU A 254 10.96 18.26 21.61
N ARG A 255 10.74 18.79 20.39
CA ARG A 255 10.32 20.18 20.20
C ARG A 255 8.88 20.42 20.62
N PHE A 256 7.98 19.46 20.41
CA PHE A 256 6.54 19.69 20.50
C PHE A 256 5.81 18.80 21.52
N GLU A 257 6.42 17.76 22.10
CA GLU A 257 5.76 16.82 23.01
C GLU A 257 5.09 17.44 24.24
N LYS A 258 5.55 18.63 24.66
CA LYS A 258 4.94 19.37 25.78
C LYS A 258 3.74 20.23 25.36
N ASN A 259 3.50 20.38 24.05
CA ASN A 259 2.34 21.11 23.57
C ASN A 259 1.11 20.19 23.59
N PRO A 260 0.02 20.55 24.30
CA PRO A 260 -1.19 19.71 24.41
C PRO A 260 -1.92 19.53 23.06
N ASP A 261 -1.64 20.38 22.08
CA ASP A 261 -2.22 20.33 20.75
C ASP A 261 -1.34 19.57 19.72
N PHE A 262 -0.29 18.88 20.18
CA PHE A 262 0.58 18.07 19.34
C PHE A 262 0.48 16.59 19.66
N LEU A 263 0.37 15.76 18.63
CA LEU A 263 0.41 14.30 18.72
C LEU A 263 1.39 13.71 17.70
N LEU A 264 2.33 12.91 18.17
CA LEU A 264 3.13 12.03 17.31
C LEU A 264 2.46 10.66 17.25
N ASP A 265 1.86 10.33 16.10
CA ASP A 265 1.17 9.06 15.88
C ASP A 265 2.09 8.06 15.15
N THR A 266 2.55 7.06 15.86
CA THR A 266 3.37 5.96 15.31
C THR A 266 2.57 4.69 15.05
N ASN A 267 1.26 4.70 15.34
CA ASN A 267 0.38 3.55 15.13
C ASN A 267 -0.14 3.50 13.69
N THR A 268 0.60 2.83 12.82
CA THR A 268 0.23 2.67 11.41
C THR A 268 -0.94 1.70 11.17
N SER A 269 -1.35 0.94 12.18
CA SER A 269 -2.49 0.00 12.08
C SER A 269 -3.84 0.65 12.33
N SER A 270 -3.88 1.88 12.88
CA SER A 270 -5.11 2.61 13.15
C SER A 270 -5.40 3.65 12.07
N PHE A 271 -6.64 3.66 11.60
CA PHE A 271 -7.15 4.68 10.68
C PHE A 271 -7.90 5.82 11.40
N GLU A 272 -7.94 5.81 12.73
CA GLU A 272 -8.68 6.80 13.51
C GLU A 272 -8.23 8.24 13.22
N GLN A 273 -6.91 8.48 13.17
CA GLN A 273 -6.36 9.80 12.88
C GLN A 273 -6.68 10.24 11.43
N LEU A 274 -6.74 9.30 10.48
CA LEU A 274 -7.14 9.59 9.11
C LEU A 274 -8.60 10.05 9.05
N PHE A 275 -9.50 9.31 9.72
CA PHE A 275 -10.95 9.60 9.69
C PHE A 275 -11.36 10.83 10.49
N SER A 276 -10.66 11.09 11.62
CA SER A 276 -10.94 12.21 12.51
C SER A 276 -10.27 13.51 12.09
N SER A 277 -9.28 13.46 11.17
CA SER A 277 -8.61 14.69 10.73
C SER A 277 -9.54 15.60 9.95
N TYR A 278 -9.42 16.91 10.21
CA TYR A 278 -10.09 17.95 9.47
C TYR A 278 -9.47 18.12 8.09
N ALA A 279 -8.13 18.12 8.02
CA ALA A 279 -7.38 18.19 6.77
C ALA A 279 -6.17 17.24 6.82
N LEU A 280 -5.74 16.79 5.64
CA LEU A 280 -4.48 16.08 5.44
C LEU A 280 -3.49 16.99 4.71
N ILE A 281 -2.26 17.04 5.23
CA ILE A 281 -1.10 17.62 4.55
C ILE A 281 -0.13 16.49 4.25
N THR A 282 0.29 16.40 3.00
CA THR A 282 1.21 15.36 2.54
C THR A 282 2.13 15.88 1.42
N ASP A 283 2.93 15.01 0.84
CA ASP A 283 3.78 15.28 -0.31
C ASP A 283 3.49 14.30 -1.46
N TRP A 284 4.37 13.35 -1.74
CA TRP A 284 4.22 12.29 -2.76
C TRP A 284 3.68 10.97 -2.19
N SER A 285 3.11 10.98 -0.99
CA SER A 285 2.59 9.77 -0.34
C SER A 285 1.23 9.35 -0.90
N GLY A 286 1.05 8.04 -1.10
CA GLY A 286 -0.23 7.44 -1.51
C GLY A 286 -1.40 7.67 -0.55
N ILE A 287 -1.12 8.00 0.72
CA ILE A 287 -2.15 8.34 1.71
C ILE A 287 -3.00 9.55 1.29
N GLY A 288 -2.46 10.41 0.41
CA GLY A 288 -3.21 11.54 -0.16
C GLY A 288 -4.46 11.08 -0.91
N TYR A 289 -4.30 10.05 -1.75
CA TYR A 289 -5.43 9.49 -2.51
C TYR A 289 -6.39 8.73 -1.59
N GLU A 290 -5.85 7.94 -0.66
CA GLU A 290 -6.65 7.21 0.32
C GLU A 290 -7.51 8.16 1.14
N TYR A 291 -6.92 9.25 1.65
CA TYR A 291 -7.67 10.27 2.39
C TYR A 291 -8.74 10.93 1.53
N ALA A 292 -8.39 11.42 0.34
CA ALA A 292 -9.33 12.08 -0.54
C ALA A 292 -10.49 11.15 -0.90
N PHE A 293 -10.20 9.92 -1.30
CA PHE A 293 -11.22 8.97 -1.76
C PHE A 293 -12.08 8.38 -0.65
N VAL A 294 -11.55 8.27 0.57
CA VAL A 294 -12.28 7.72 1.73
C VAL A 294 -13.03 8.80 2.50
N CYS A 295 -12.37 9.93 2.74
CA CYS A 295 -12.94 11.03 3.53
C CYS A 295 -13.72 12.03 2.67
N GLU A 296 -13.60 11.93 1.33
CA GLU A 296 -14.22 12.83 0.34
C GLU A 296 -13.87 14.30 0.58
N ARG A 297 -12.59 14.51 0.96
CA ARG A 297 -12.05 15.82 1.36
C ARG A 297 -10.81 16.15 0.55
N PRO A 298 -10.57 17.43 0.25
CA PRO A 298 -9.38 17.86 -0.43
C PRO A 298 -8.12 17.66 0.42
N VAL A 299 -6.97 17.53 -0.26
CA VAL A 299 -5.65 17.33 0.34
C VAL A 299 -4.77 18.55 0.08
N ILE A 300 -3.94 18.93 1.05
CA ILE A 300 -2.86 19.90 0.83
C ILE A 300 -1.59 19.12 0.49
N TYR A 301 -1.07 19.31 -0.71
CA TYR A 301 0.19 18.75 -1.17
C TYR A 301 1.31 19.77 -1.08
N VAL A 302 2.32 19.54 -0.28
CA VAL A 302 3.54 20.37 -0.28
C VAL A 302 4.45 19.89 -1.40
N ASP A 303 4.84 20.80 -2.30
CA ASP A 303 5.57 20.48 -3.52
C ASP A 303 7.07 20.35 -3.27
N VAL A 304 7.45 19.33 -2.51
CA VAL A 304 8.84 18.91 -2.35
C VAL A 304 9.35 18.23 -3.64
N PRO A 305 10.68 18.07 -3.82
CA PRO A 305 11.23 17.42 -4.99
C PRO A 305 10.57 16.08 -5.31
N LYS A 306 10.21 15.89 -6.57
CA LYS A 306 9.51 14.71 -7.06
C LYS A 306 10.32 13.44 -6.78
N LYS A 307 9.64 12.44 -6.20
CA LYS A 307 10.20 11.12 -5.99
C LYS A 307 9.86 10.21 -7.17
N SER A 308 10.87 9.64 -7.79
CA SER A 308 10.70 8.63 -8.84
C SER A 308 11.71 7.51 -8.64
N HIS A 309 11.25 6.27 -8.71
CA HIS A 309 12.12 5.10 -8.68
C HIS A 309 12.60 4.70 -10.08
N ASN A 310 11.86 5.05 -11.14
CA ASN A 310 12.24 4.84 -12.53
C ASN A 310 12.65 6.17 -13.18
N LYS A 311 13.92 6.35 -13.43
CA LYS A 311 14.46 7.56 -14.10
C LYS A 311 14.02 7.69 -15.56
N GLU A 312 13.55 6.60 -16.17
CA GLU A 312 13.15 6.54 -17.57
C GLU A 312 11.62 6.59 -17.77
N TYR A 313 10.85 6.88 -16.70
CA TYR A 313 9.38 6.82 -16.75
C TYR A 313 8.77 7.69 -17.85
N GLU A 314 9.38 8.81 -18.18
CA GLU A 314 8.90 9.72 -19.23
C GLU A 314 8.90 9.09 -20.64
N LYS A 315 9.72 8.06 -20.88
CA LYS A 315 9.75 7.32 -22.16
C LYS A 315 8.44 6.60 -22.46
N ILE A 316 7.62 6.31 -21.44
CA ILE A 316 6.31 5.69 -21.62
C ILE A 316 5.30 6.64 -22.28
N GLY A 317 5.54 7.95 -22.21
CA GLY A 317 4.69 8.96 -22.85
C GLY A 317 3.35 9.20 -22.17
N LEU A 318 3.14 8.66 -20.98
CA LEU A 318 1.95 8.87 -20.14
C LEU A 318 2.31 9.68 -18.90
N VAL A 319 1.39 10.55 -18.47
CA VAL A 319 1.55 11.30 -17.22
C VAL A 319 1.23 10.37 -16.06
N PRO A 320 2.16 10.16 -15.10
CA PRO A 320 1.91 9.33 -13.93
C PRO A 320 0.68 9.77 -13.14
N PHE A 321 -0.05 8.80 -12.59
CA PHE A 321 -1.29 9.05 -11.85
C PHE A 321 -1.08 10.05 -10.72
N GLU A 322 -0.02 9.90 -9.93
CA GLU A 322 0.33 10.78 -8.81
C GLU A 322 0.64 12.22 -9.23
N ILE A 323 1.05 12.45 -10.47
CA ILE A 323 1.21 13.81 -11.02
C ILE A 323 -0.15 14.36 -11.47
N SER A 324 -0.94 13.54 -12.18
CA SER A 324 -2.16 13.97 -12.84
C SER A 324 -3.35 14.17 -11.92
N ILE A 325 -3.27 13.72 -10.66
CA ILE A 325 -4.41 13.71 -9.73
C ILE A 325 -4.33 14.77 -8.63
N ARG A 326 -3.12 15.15 -8.18
CA ARG A 326 -2.93 16.01 -6.99
C ARG A 326 -3.71 17.32 -7.04
N ASP A 327 -3.68 18.02 -8.18
CA ASP A 327 -4.40 19.28 -8.41
C ASP A 327 -5.91 19.09 -8.59
N LYS A 328 -6.35 17.87 -8.86
CA LYS A 328 -7.78 17.55 -9.02
C LYS A 328 -8.47 17.24 -7.70
N ILE A 329 -7.74 16.63 -6.75
CA ILE A 329 -8.26 16.20 -5.44
C ILE A 329 -7.75 17.07 -4.28
N GLY A 330 -7.01 18.14 -4.56
CA GLY A 330 -6.45 19.00 -3.54
C GLY A 330 -5.79 20.23 -4.12
N GLU A 331 -4.90 20.81 -3.34
CA GLU A 331 -4.10 21.97 -3.73
C GLU A 331 -2.62 21.69 -3.53
N ILE A 332 -1.80 22.12 -4.49
CA ILE A 332 -0.35 21.98 -4.45
C ILE A 332 0.24 23.31 -3.97
N VAL A 333 0.92 23.26 -2.81
CA VAL A 333 1.55 24.43 -2.19
C VAL A 333 3.05 24.34 -2.39
N PRO A 334 3.68 25.31 -3.06
CA PRO A 334 5.14 25.38 -3.17
C PRO A 334 5.80 25.45 -1.79
N VAL A 335 6.98 24.83 -1.66
CA VAL A 335 7.75 24.78 -0.39
C VAL A 335 7.97 26.18 0.22
N GLN A 336 8.25 27.17 -0.63
CA GLN A 336 8.47 28.56 -0.19
C GLN A 336 7.23 29.29 0.32
N ASN A 337 6.05 28.69 0.21
CA ASN A 337 4.77 29.29 0.59
C ASN A 337 4.05 28.50 1.69
N ILE A 338 4.76 27.70 2.47
CA ILE A 338 4.14 26.85 3.51
C ILE A 338 3.44 27.64 4.61
N GLU A 339 3.82 28.91 4.82
CA GLU A 339 3.17 29.84 5.74
C GLU A 339 1.73 30.14 5.35
N THR A 340 1.35 29.97 4.07
CA THR A 340 -0.02 30.19 3.58
C THR A 340 -0.93 28.97 3.81
N ILE A 341 -0.40 27.85 4.27
CA ILE A 341 -1.18 26.59 4.43
C ILE A 341 -2.41 26.78 5.33
N PRO A 342 -2.35 27.47 6.48
CA PRO A 342 -3.54 27.70 7.32
C PRO A 342 -4.68 28.37 6.56
N GLU A 343 -4.39 29.43 5.80
CA GLU A 343 -5.40 30.14 5.00
C GLU A 343 -5.98 29.28 3.89
N ARG A 344 -5.15 28.45 3.24
CA ARG A 344 -5.56 27.52 2.19
C ARG A 344 -6.45 26.40 2.73
N ILE A 345 -6.15 25.88 3.92
CA ILE A 345 -7.02 24.92 4.59
C ILE A 345 -8.41 25.52 4.79
N GLU A 346 -8.50 26.72 5.38
CA GLU A 346 -9.79 27.37 5.61
C GLU A 346 -10.53 27.65 4.30
N PHE A 347 -9.85 28.11 3.27
CA PHE A 347 -10.45 28.32 1.94
C PHE A 347 -11.02 27.04 1.34
N LEU A 348 -10.24 25.96 1.29
CA LEU A 348 -10.66 24.67 0.71
C LEU A 348 -11.86 24.07 1.46
N TYR A 349 -11.85 24.17 2.77
CA TYR A 349 -12.88 23.55 3.61
C TYR A 349 -14.13 24.39 3.78
N SER A 350 -14.06 25.71 3.58
CA SER A 350 -15.26 26.57 3.48
C SER A 350 -16.06 26.30 2.19
N HIS A 351 -15.41 25.75 1.16
CA HIS A 351 -16.01 25.38 -0.13
C HIS A 351 -16.18 23.86 -0.29
N GLY A 352 -16.19 23.11 0.81
CA GLY A 352 -16.08 21.66 0.85
C GLY A 352 -17.10 20.89 0.01
N ASN A 353 -18.36 21.34 -0.09
CA ASN A 353 -19.40 20.65 -0.88
C ASN A 353 -19.04 20.53 -2.37
N ASN A 354 -18.26 21.47 -2.91
CA ASN A 354 -17.82 21.41 -4.31
C ASN A 354 -16.74 20.34 -4.53
N PHE A 355 -15.94 20.03 -3.50
CA PHE A 355 -14.88 19.03 -3.60
C PHE A 355 -15.41 17.61 -3.42
N GLU A 356 -16.37 17.37 -2.55
CA GLU A 356 -16.94 16.04 -2.28
C GLU A 356 -17.40 15.34 -3.56
N ASN A 357 -18.34 15.95 -4.28
CA ASN A 357 -18.87 15.40 -5.54
C ASN A 357 -17.78 15.24 -6.61
N LYS A 358 -16.82 16.18 -6.68
CA LYS A 358 -15.71 16.12 -7.61
C LYS A 358 -14.79 14.94 -7.29
N ILE A 359 -14.44 14.75 -6.01
CA ILE A 359 -13.57 13.67 -5.56
C ILE A 359 -14.24 12.31 -5.76
N GLN A 360 -15.55 12.19 -5.46
CA GLN A 360 -16.32 10.97 -5.72
C GLN A 360 -16.29 10.60 -7.21
N LYS A 361 -16.51 11.56 -8.09
CA LYS A 361 -16.43 11.32 -9.54
C LYS A 361 -15.03 10.86 -9.96
N ILE A 362 -13.99 11.57 -9.52
CA ILE A 362 -12.59 11.22 -9.82
C ILE A 362 -12.25 9.81 -9.32
N ARG A 363 -12.68 9.46 -8.09
CA ARG A 363 -12.50 8.12 -7.54
C ARG A 363 -13.15 7.07 -8.42
N ASN A 364 -14.40 7.28 -8.81
CA ASN A 364 -15.17 6.34 -9.62
C ASN A 364 -14.59 6.17 -11.04
N ASP A 365 -13.99 7.23 -11.59
CA ASP A 365 -13.32 7.19 -12.90
C ASP A 365 -11.92 6.53 -12.82
N ALA A 366 -11.26 6.64 -11.66
CA ALA A 366 -9.88 6.20 -11.50
C ALA A 366 -9.72 4.77 -10.94
N ILE A 367 -10.72 4.23 -10.24
CA ILE A 367 -10.60 2.97 -9.51
C ILE A 367 -11.68 2.00 -9.98
N PHE A 368 -11.27 0.76 -10.31
CA PHE A 368 -12.18 -0.31 -10.68
C PHE A 368 -12.96 -0.85 -9.49
N ASN A 369 -14.18 -1.30 -9.72
CA ASN A 369 -14.98 -2.16 -8.84
C ASN A 369 -15.05 -1.70 -7.37
N ILE A 370 -15.23 -0.41 -7.12
CA ILE A 370 -15.30 0.15 -5.76
C ILE A 370 -16.41 -0.55 -4.97
N GLY A 371 -16.07 -1.05 -3.78
CA GLY A 371 -16.95 -1.82 -2.90
C GLY A 371 -17.07 -3.31 -3.25
N GLU A 372 -16.61 -3.73 -4.43
CA GLU A 372 -16.69 -5.10 -4.94
C GLU A 372 -15.33 -5.70 -5.31
N SER A 373 -14.20 -4.98 -5.06
CA SER A 373 -12.87 -5.40 -5.52
C SER A 373 -12.48 -6.79 -5.01
N GLY A 374 -12.76 -7.11 -3.76
CA GLY A 374 -12.49 -8.43 -3.18
C GLY A 374 -13.24 -9.55 -3.90
N LYS A 375 -14.52 -9.33 -4.20
CA LYS A 375 -15.41 -10.32 -4.86
C LYS A 375 -15.01 -10.56 -6.32
N VAL A 376 -14.71 -9.47 -7.06
CA VAL A 376 -14.28 -9.54 -8.46
C VAL A 376 -12.93 -10.26 -8.53
N THR A 377 -11.96 -9.87 -7.68
CA THR A 377 -10.63 -10.49 -7.65
C THR A 377 -10.68 -11.97 -7.28
N ALA A 378 -11.52 -12.36 -6.31
CA ALA A 378 -11.70 -13.76 -5.96
C ALA A 378 -12.29 -14.58 -7.12
N SER A 379 -13.25 -14.02 -7.88
CA SER A 379 -13.80 -14.67 -9.06
C SER A 379 -12.73 -14.90 -10.13
N GLU A 380 -11.88 -13.92 -10.38
CA GLU A 380 -10.78 -14.02 -11.34
C GLU A 380 -9.70 -15.03 -10.92
N ILE A 381 -9.37 -15.11 -9.63
CA ILE A 381 -8.47 -16.12 -9.09
C ILE A 381 -9.02 -17.53 -9.38
N ILE A 382 -10.31 -17.77 -9.10
CA ILE A 382 -10.95 -19.05 -9.36
C ILE A 382 -10.99 -19.36 -10.86
N ARG A 383 -11.29 -18.38 -11.72
CA ARG A 383 -11.26 -18.55 -13.17
C ARG A 383 -9.88 -18.97 -13.67
N ILE A 384 -8.82 -18.25 -13.24
CA ILE A 384 -7.43 -18.55 -13.64
C ILE A 384 -7.02 -19.98 -13.22
N ILE A 385 -7.44 -20.44 -12.03
CA ILE A 385 -7.15 -21.81 -11.58
C ILE A 385 -7.87 -22.83 -12.46
N SER A 386 -9.14 -22.59 -12.78
CA SER A 386 -9.96 -23.52 -13.57
C SER A 386 -9.46 -23.66 -15.01
N GLU A 387 -8.88 -22.62 -15.59
CA GLU A 387 -8.32 -22.65 -16.95
C GLU A 387 -6.99 -23.42 -17.02
N LYS A 388 -6.38 -23.73 -15.88
CA LYS A 388 -5.09 -24.42 -15.76
C LYS A 388 -5.20 -25.84 -15.17
N ALA A 389 -6.39 -26.22 -14.75
CA ALA A 389 -6.70 -27.56 -14.29
C ALA A 389 -7.00 -28.48 -15.47
#